data_5bfd49f43c92399361c229bf7fe15d3a
#
_entry.id   5bfd49f43c92399361c229bf7fe15d3a
#
_cell.length_a   1.000
_cell.length_b   1.000
_cell.length_c   1.000
_cell.angle_alpha   90.00
_cell.angle_beta   90.00
_cell.angle_gamma   90.00
#
_symmetry.space_group_name_H-M   'P 1'
#
loop_
_entity.id
_entity.type
_entity.pdbx_description
1 polymer ?
#
loop_
_entity_poly.entity_id
_entity_poly.type
_entity_poly.pdbx_seq_one_letter_code
_entity_poly.pdbx_strand_id
1 'polypeptide(L)'
;MLHVKVMKSAMAGVKWCALDPELRKLVECYRRYGGRELIGKSAVMRELRDKIDQVAPFDTTRVLIVAETGTGKETVAQQLHLKSPRRDMPFVAFNCASVNPSLLESRFFGHEKGAFTDAKERSIGLFEQAKGGTLFP
;
A
#
# COMPACT_ATOMS: atom_id res chain seq x y z
N MET A 1 -4.22 -8.75 -19.19
CA MET A 1 -3.88 -7.51 -19.91
C MET A 1 -5.09 -6.75 -20.47
N LEU A 2 -6.22 -7.40 -20.79
CA LEU A 2 -7.42 -6.73 -21.33
C LEU A 2 -8.19 -5.89 -20.31
N HIS A 3 -8.31 -6.34 -19.05
CA HIS A 3 -9.08 -5.64 -18.00
C HIS A 3 -8.56 -4.24 -17.64
N VAL A 4 -7.25 -4.07 -17.63
CA VAL A 4 -6.60 -2.78 -17.29
C VAL A 4 -6.83 -1.71 -18.36
N LYS A 5 -6.88 -2.12 -19.63
CA LYS A 5 -7.10 -1.19 -20.76
C LYS A 5 -8.56 -0.71 -20.83
N VAL A 6 -9.50 -1.60 -20.50
CA VAL A 6 -10.94 -1.28 -20.47
C VAL A 6 -11.26 -0.30 -19.34
N MET A 7 -10.70 -0.48 -18.15
CA MET A 7 -10.94 0.47 -17.04
C MET A 7 -10.35 1.87 -17.31
N LYS A 8 -9.15 1.97 -17.88
CA LYS A 8 -8.57 3.28 -18.25
C LYS A 8 -9.39 4.01 -19.31
N SER A 9 -9.96 3.32 -20.27
CA SER A 9 -10.79 3.90 -21.34
C SER A 9 -12.20 4.25 -20.85
N ALA A 10 -12.81 3.41 -20.01
CA ALA A 10 -14.16 3.68 -19.47
C ALA A 10 -14.21 4.86 -18.48
N MET A 11 -13.06 5.20 -17.85
CA MET A 11 -13.00 6.26 -16.84
C MET A 11 -12.84 7.68 -17.41
N ALA A 12 -12.50 7.82 -18.69
CA ALA A 12 -12.24 9.13 -19.32
C ALA A 12 -13.51 10.02 -19.49
N GLY A 13 -14.71 9.49 -19.23
CA GLY A 13 -15.96 10.24 -19.38
C GLY A 13 -17.01 10.06 -18.28
N VAL A 14 -16.73 9.25 -17.25
CA VAL A 14 -17.70 8.95 -16.19
C VAL A 14 -17.60 9.97 -15.06
N LYS A 15 -18.71 10.68 -14.78
CA LYS A 15 -18.81 11.56 -13.62
C LYS A 15 -18.70 10.71 -12.34
N TRP A 16 -17.73 11.04 -11.49
CA TRP A 16 -17.43 10.33 -10.23
C TRP A 16 -18.67 10.13 -9.34
N CYS A 17 -19.57 11.13 -9.31
CA CYS A 17 -20.81 11.10 -8.55
C CYS A 17 -21.84 10.08 -9.05
N ALA A 18 -21.73 9.61 -10.29
CA ALA A 18 -22.65 8.65 -10.90
C ALA A 18 -22.23 7.18 -10.71
N LEU A 19 -21.06 6.91 -10.11
CA LEU A 19 -20.60 5.57 -9.82
C LEU A 19 -21.30 5.00 -8.60
N ASP A 20 -21.67 3.73 -8.67
CA ASP A 20 -22.09 2.91 -7.55
C ASP A 20 -21.04 2.98 -6.41
N PRO A 21 -21.43 3.01 -5.12
CA PRO A 21 -20.51 3.05 -3.98
C PRO A 21 -19.45 1.94 -4.00
N GLU A 22 -19.80 0.72 -4.41
CA GLU A 22 -18.87 -0.40 -4.53
C GLU A 22 -17.85 -0.16 -5.67
N LEU A 23 -18.35 0.34 -6.80
CA LEU A 23 -17.49 0.69 -7.94
C LEU A 23 -16.54 1.86 -7.61
N ARG A 24 -17.00 2.84 -6.82
CA ARG A 24 -16.14 3.93 -6.32
C ARG A 24 -15.00 3.39 -5.47
N LYS A 25 -15.30 2.51 -4.51
CA LYS A 25 -14.29 1.87 -3.67
C LYS A 25 -13.26 1.11 -4.50
N LEU A 26 -13.73 0.33 -5.48
CA LEU A 26 -12.87 -0.43 -6.38
C LEU A 26 -11.95 0.48 -7.20
N VAL A 27 -12.48 1.56 -7.76
CA VAL A 27 -11.73 2.52 -8.56
C VAL A 27 -10.73 3.29 -7.69
N GLU A 28 -11.10 3.66 -6.48
CA GLU A 28 -10.22 4.35 -5.54
C GLU A 28 -9.09 3.44 -5.07
N CYS A 29 -9.39 2.18 -4.79
CA CYS A 29 -8.42 1.13 -4.54
C CYS A 29 -7.47 0.95 -5.73
N TYR A 30 -8.00 0.88 -6.96
CA TYR A 30 -7.19 0.79 -8.17
C TYR A 30 -6.31 2.03 -8.39
N ARG A 31 -6.83 3.24 -8.15
CA ARG A 31 -6.05 4.48 -8.24
C ARG A 31 -4.95 4.54 -7.18
N ARG A 32 -5.26 4.12 -5.95
CA ARG A 32 -4.34 4.18 -4.81
C ARG A 32 -3.23 3.14 -4.91
N TYR A 33 -3.53 1.95 -5.40
CA TYR A 33 -2.61 0.79 -5.37
C TYR A 33 -2.21 0.29 -6.76
N GLY A 34 -2.66 0.94 -7.83
CA GLY A 34 -2.24 0.64 -9.20
C GLY A 34 -2.75 -0.70 -9.75
N GLY A 35 -3.74 -1.34 -9.10
CA GLY A 35 -4.35 -2.59 -9.56
C GLY A 35 -3.34 -3.74 -9.74
N ARG A 36 -2.27 -3.77 -8.99
CA ARG A 36 -1.24 -4.80 -9.07
C ARG A 36 -1.75 -6.11 -8.48
N GLU A 37 -2.23 -7.00 -9.33
CA GLU A 37 -2.52 -8.37 -8.93
C GLU A 37 -1.24 -9.22 -8.98
N LEU A 38 -1.17 -10.21 -8.09
CA LEU A 38 -0.16 -11.27 -8.15
C LEU A 38 -0.51 -12.20 -9.32
N ILE A 39 0.14 -11.99 -10.46
CA ILE A 39 -0.10 -12.75 -11.69
C ILE A 39 0.83 -13.97 -11.70
N GLY A 40 0.26 -15.16 -11.94
CA GLY A 40 1.01 -16.40 -12.11
C GLY A 40 0.16 -17.62 -11.86
N LYS A 41 0.40 -18.70 -12.63
CA LYS A 41 -0.34 -19.97 -12.56
C LYS A 41 0.50 -21.10 -11.92
N SER A 42 1.76 -20.84 -11.56
CA SER A 42 2.64 -21.82 -10.95
C SER A 42 2.13 -22.27 -9.57
N ALA A 43 2.56 -23.45 -9.11
CA ALA A 43 2.21 -23.95 -7.79
C ALA A 43 2.66 -23.00 -6.68
N VAL A 44 3.87 -22.42 -6.80
CA VAL A 44 4.43 -21.44 -5.86
C VAL A 44 3.55 -20.19 -5.76
N MET A 45 3.05 -19.68 -6.88
CA MET A 45 2.17 -18.50 -6.88
C MET A 45 0.78 -18.79 -6.31
N ARG A 46 0.29 -20.02 -6.43
CA ARG A 46 -0.96 -20.45 -5.77
C ARG A 46 -0.75 -20.51 -4.26
N GLU A 47 0.31 -21.19 -3.82
CA GLU A 47 0.67 -21.27 -2.38
C GLU A 47 0.85 -19.88 -1.76
N LEU A 48 1.49 -18.95 -2.46
CA LEU A 48 1.66 -17.58 -1.98
C LEU A 48 0.31 -16.88 -1.80
N ARG A 49 -0.62 -17.04 -2.75
CA ARG A 49 -1.98 -16.47 -2.62
C ARG A 49 -2.75 -17.09 -1.45
N ASP A 50 -2.65 -18.41 -1.29
CA ASP A 50 -3.30 -19.12 -0.18
C ASP A 50 -2.77 -18.62 1.17
N LYS A 51 -1.45 -18.40 1.30
CA LYS A 51 -0.83 -17.81 2.50
C LYS A 51 -1.31 -16.38 2.76
N ILE A 52 -1.43 -15.55 1.70
CA ILE A 52 -1.98 -14.21 1.83
C ILE A 52 -3.43 -14.27 2.33
N ASP A 53 -4.25 -15.16 1.78
CA ASP A 53 -5.66 -15.31 2.16
C ASP A 53 -5.82 -15.83 3.59
N GLN A 54 -4.89 -16.65 4.07
CA GLN A 54 -4.86 -17.13 5.45
C GLN A 54 -4.46 -16.04 6.44
N VAL A 55 -3.51 -15.16 6.09
CA VAL A 55 -2.93 -14.17 7.01
C VAL A 55 -3.71 -12.85 6.99
N ALA A 56 -4.20 -12.42 5.85
CA ALA A 56 -4.83 -11.12 5.66
C ALA A 56 -6.03 -10.82 6.60
N PRO A 57 -6.87 -11.80 7.02
CA PRO A 57 -7.96 -11.52 7.95
C PRO A 57 -7.54 -11.07 9.36
N PHE A 58 -6.28 -11.33 9.75
CA PHE A 58 -5.79 -10.98 11.08
C PHE A 58 -5.20 -9.57 11.09
N ASP A 59 -5.92 -8.61 11.64
CA ASP A 59 -5.59 -7.18 11.62
C ASP A 59 -4.41 -6.78 12.54
N THR A 60 -4.11 -7.58 13.58
CA THR A 60 -3.02 -7.33 14.54
C THR A 60 -1.71 -8.04 14.18
N THR A 61 -1.68 -8.81 13.10
CA THR A 61 -0.53 -9.63 12.73
C THR A 61 0.57 -8.78 12.06
N ARG A 62 1.80 -8.97 12.52
CA ARG A 62 2.99 -8.46 11.83
C ARG A 62 3.44 -9.51 10.81
N VAL A 63 3.66 -9.08 9.57
CA VAL A 63 4.08 -9.95 8.48
C VAL A 63 5.48 -9.57 8.02
N LEU A 64 6.40 -10.53 8.03
CA LEU A 64 7.73 -10.38 7.44
C LEU A 64 7.72 -10.97 6.03
N ILE A 65 8.00 -10.13 5.03
CA ILE A 65 8.13 -10.54 3.63
C ILE A 65 9.61 -10.62 3.27
N VAL A 66 10.12 -11.83 3.09
CA VAL A 66 11.52 -12.08 2.72
C VAL A 66 11.60 -12.51 1.26
N ALA A 67 12.32 -11.76 0.44
CA ALA A 67 12.55 -12.08 -0.95
C ALA A 67 13.67 -11.19 -1.51
N GLU A 68 14.24 -11.56 -2.66
CA GLU A 68 15.24 -10.75 -3.36
C GLU A 68 14.68 -9.39 -3.83
N THR A 69 15.58 -8.47 -4.15
CA THR A 69 15.19 -7.16 -4.70
C THR A 69 14.52 -7.34 -6.05
N GLY A 70 13.44 -6.59 -6.30
CA GLY A 70 12.72 -6.65 -7.59
C GLY A 70 11.68 -7.77 -7.72
N THR A 71 11.54 -8.67 -6.74
CA THR A 71 10.61 -9.83 -6.80
C THR A 71 9.14 -9.48 -6.53
N GLY A 72 8.81 -8.21 -6.26
CA GLY A 72 7.42 -7.77 -6.06
C GLY A 72 6.94 -7.81 -4.61
N LYS A 73 7.82 -7.67 -3.61
CA LYS A 73 7.44 -7.59 -2.17
C LYS A 73 6.34 -6.58 -1.89
N GLU A 74 6.42 -5.41 -2.52
CA GLU A 74 5.40 -4.36 -2.38
C GLU A 74 4.03 -4.82 -2.89
N THR A 75 3.99 -5.59 -4.00
CA THR A 75 2.74 -6.16 -4.51
C THR A 75 2.13 -7.15 -3.52
N VAL A 76 2.95 -7.98 -2.86
CA VAL A 76 2.50 -8.89 -1.80
C VAL A 76 1.94 -8.10 -0.61
N ALA A 77 2.63 -7.06 -0.15
CA ALA A 77 2.18 -6.21 0.94
C ALA A 77 0.86 -5.50 0.60
N GLN A 78 0.70 -5.00 -0.63
CA GLN A 78 -0.53 -4.41 -1.12
C GLN A 78 -1.69 -5.43 -1.14
N GLN A 79 -1.45 -6.67 -1.58
CA GLN A 79 -2.46 -7.72 -1.59
C GLN A 79 -2.89 -8.12 -0.16
N LEU A 80 -1.96 -8.21 0.79
CA LEU A 80 -2.26 -8.42 2.20
C LEU A 80 -3.16 -7.31 2.74
N HIS A 81 -2.83 -6.04 2.45
CA HIS A 81 -3.63 -4.90 2.86
C HIS A 81 -5.04 -4.94 2.26
N LEU A 82 -5.16 -5.15 0.95
CA LEU A 82 -6.43 -5.17 0.22
C LEU A 82 -7.39 -6.28 0.69
N LYS A 83 -6.84 -7.40 1.14
CA LYS A 83 -7.60 -8.54 1.65
C LYS A 83 -7.83 -8.47 3.17
N SER A 84 -7.25 -7.48 3.85
CA SER A 84 -7.39 -7.29 5.30
C SER A 84 -8.65 -6.49 5.66
N PRO A 85 -9.07 -6.52 6.95
CA PRO A 85 -10.12 -5.62 7.46
C PRO A 85 -9.78 -4.13 7.32
N ARG A 86 -8.49 -3.79 7.10
CA ARG A 86 -7.99 -2.41 6.94
C ARG A 86 -7.90 -1.95 5.49
N ARG A 87 -8.47 -2.68 4.54
CA ARG A 87 -8.40 -2.39 3.09
C ARG A 87 -8.85 -0.97 2.70
N ASP A 88 -9.75 -0.38 3.47
CA ASP A 88 -10.27 0.97 3.24
C ASP A 88 -9.45 2.05 3.97
N MET A 89 -8.43 1.65 4.75
CA MET A 89 -7.53 2.52 5.50
C MET A 89 -6.26 2.86 4.71
N PRO A 90 -5.42 3.80 5.16
CA PRO A 90 -4.20 4.15 4.46
C PRO A 90 -3.23 2.97 4.30
N PHE A 91 -2.64 2.83 3.11
CA PHE A 91 -1.46 2.00 2.86
C PHE A 91 -0.27 2.93 2.58
N VAL A 92 0.72 2.89 3.44
CA VAL A 92 1.91 3.73 3.34
C VAL A 92 3.11 2.83 3.05
N ALA A 93 3.66 2.93 1.83
CA ALA A 93 4.91 2.27 1.45
C ALA A 93 6.07 3.26 1.55
N PHE A 94 7.18 2.81 2.13
CA PHE A 94 8.36 3.61 2.32
C PHE A 94 9.63 2.78 2.14
N ASN A 95 10.53 3.21 1.26
CA ASN A 95 11.80 2.54 1.08
C ASN A 95 12.87 3.12 2.02
N CYS A 96 13.19 2.38 3.07
CA CYS A 96 14.20 2.78 4.05
C CYS A 96 15.60 2.99 3.44
N ALA A 97 15.94 2.25 2.38
CA ALA A 97 17.24 2.36 1.73
C ALA A 97 17.40 3.67 0.92
N SER A 98 16.30 4.37 0.63
CA SER A 98 16.32 5.63 -0.14
C SER A 98 16.60 6.88 0.72
N VAL A 99 16.71 6.73 2.04
CA VAL A 99 16.83 7.85 2.98
C VAL A 99 18.09 7.70 3.82
N ASN A 100 18.73 8.83 4.09
CA ASN A 100 19.87 8.87 5.01
C ASN A 100 19.46 8.31 6.39
N PRO A 101 20.24 7.38 6.98
CA PRO A 101 19.94 6.80 8.30
C PRO A 101 19.67 7.83 9.40
N SER A 102 20.34 8.98 9.38
CA SER A 102 20.11 10.06 10.35
C SER A 102 18.73 10.73 10.27
N LEU A 103 18.03 10.56 9.15
CA LEU A 103 16.69 11.12 8.93
C LEU A 103 15.56 10.09 9.10
N LEU A 104 15.90 8.80 9.28
CA LEU A 104 14.90 7.74 9.38
C LEU A 104 13.96 7.96 10.56
N GLU A 105 14.49 8.29 11.73
CA GLU A 105 13.69 8.56 12.93
C GLU A 105 12.69 9.69 12.68
N SER A 106 13.16 10.81 12.13
CA SER A 106 12.32 11.94 11.75
C SER A 106 11.26 11.57 10.71
N ARG A 107 11.57 10.68 9.76
CA ARG A 107 10.60 10.21 8.77
C ARG A 107 9.54 9.32 9.40
N PHE A 108 9.91 8.40 10.29
CA PHE A 108 8.97 7.50 10.93
C PHE A 108 8.06 8.19 11.95
N PHE A 109 8.63 9.04 12.82
CA PHE A 109 7.91 9.66 13.93
C PHE A 109 7.46 11.09 13.64
N GLY A 110 8.02 11.73 12.61
CA GLY A 110 7.80 13.14 12.33
C GLY A 110 8.70 14.03 13.20
N HIS A 111 8.57 15.33 13.02
CA HIS A 111 9.28 16.33 13.82
C HIS A 111 8.49 17.63 13.88
N GLU A 112 8.68 18.37 14.97
CA GLU A 112 8.20 19.73 15.11
C GLU A 112 9.16 20.71 14.41
N LYS A 113 8.65 21.89 14.06
CA LYS A 113 9.47 22.97 13.53
C LYS A 113 10.60 23.30 14.49
N GLY A 114 11.84 23.34 13.98
CA GLY A 114 13.03 23.66 14.76
C GLY A 114 13.65 22.47 15.52
N ALA A 115 13.18 21.24 15.31
CA ALA A 115 13.75 20.05 15.95
C ALA A 115 15.22 19.79 15.55
N PHE A 116 15.64 20.25 14.36
CA PHE A 116 17.04 20.25 13.88
C PHE A 116 17.25 21.42 12.89
N THR A 117 18.50 21.66 12.51
CA THR A 117 18.92 22.88 11.77
C THR A 117 18.09 23.17 10.51
N ASP A 118 17.65 22.11 9.79
CA ASP A 118 16.88 22.21 8.56
C ASP A 118 15.37 21.97 8.74
N ALA A 119 14.88 21.80 9.96
CA ALA A 119 13.46 21.59 10.27
C ALA A 119 12.67 22.90 10.17
N LYS A 120 12.47 23.40 8.95
CA LYS A 120 11.76 24.67 8.69
C LYS A 120 10.27 24.61 8.98
N GLU A 121 9.67 23.42 8.86
CA GLU A 121 8.24 23.16 9.06
C GLU A 121 8.05 21.88 9.88
N ARG A 122 6.84 21.74 10.48
CA ARG A 122 6.42 20.48 11.10
C ARG A 122 6.22 19.43 10.03
N SER A 123 6.67 18.19 10.27
CA SER A 123 6.45 17.05 9.39
C SER A 123 5.72 15.91 10.12
N ILE A 124 4.65 15.41 9.50
CA ILE A 124 3.89 14.29 10.02
C ILE A 124 4.65 12.99 9.72
N GLY A 125 4.87 12.14 10.72
CA GLY A 125 5.58 10.88 10.59
C GLY A 125 4.79 9.80 9.86
N LEU A 126 5.51 8.80 9.33
CA LEU A 126 4.90 7.67 8.59
C LEU A 126 3.94 6.85 9.46
N PHE A 127 4.23 6.69 10.76
CA PHE A 127 3.33 6.01 11.69
C PHE A 127 2.00 6.75 11.86
N GLU A 128 2.03 8.07 11.92
CA GLU A 128 0.83 8.89 12.00
C GLU A 128 0.05 8.84 10.69
N GLN A 129 0.74 8.91 9.53
CA GLN A 129 0.11 8.79 8.21
C GLN A 129 -0.54 7.43 7.99
N ALA A 130 0.05 6.36 8.52
CA ALA A 130 -0.46 5.00 8.41
C ALA A 130 -1.49 4.63 9.50
N LYS A 131 -1.89 5.59 10.35
CA LYS A 131 -2.76 5.34 11.49
C LYS A 131 -4.04 4.59 11.10
N GLY A 132 -4.28 3.44 11.73
CA GLY A 132 -5.40 2.55 11.43
C GLY A 132 -5.22 1.69 10.17
N GLY A 133 -4.21 1.95 9.37
CA GLY A 133 -3.92 1.27 8.11
C GLY A 133 -2.73 0.32 8.17
N THR A 134 -1.93 0.31 7.11
CA THR A 134 -0.75 -0.57 6.96
C THR A 134 0.47 0.26 6.59
N LEU A 135 1.56 0.07 7.32
CA LEU A 135 2.89 0.60 6.99
C LEU A 135 3.76 -0.53 6.44
N PHE A 136 4.34 -0.32 5.26
CA PHE A 136 5.29 -1.22 4.60
C PHE A 136 6.61 -0.47 4.41
N PRO A 137 7.62 -0.72 5.28
CA PRO A 137 8.94 -0.09 5.22
C PRO A 137 9.88 -0.77 4.22
#